data_442e55fea23f4c6e7279f7a4fd2b0d12
#
_entry.id   442e55fea23f4c6e7279f7a4fd2b0d12
#
_cell.length_a   1.000
_cell.length_b   1.000
_cell.length_c   1.000
_cell.angle_alpha   90.00
_cell.angle_beta   90.00
_cell.angle_gamma   90.00
#
_symmetry.space_group_name_H-M   'P 1'
#
loop_
_entity.id
_entity.type
_entity.pdbx_description
1 polymer ?
#
loop_
_entity_poly.entity_id
_entity_poly.type
_entity_poly.pdbx_seq_one_letter_code
_entity_poly.pdbx_strand_id
1 'polypeptide(L)' 'MANDIGRAMARLKHRDIRTRRRAVRTLFEHDDPEVLKAFKPLLDDRDSWFVSKALDAYRMWGVIAGSEAISI' A
#
# COMPACT_ATOMS: atom_id res chain seq x y z
N MET A 1 -12.49 9.22 -15.13
CA MET A 1 -11.86 9.42 -14.77
C MET A 1 -10.96 8.55 -14.34
N ALA A 2 -9.99 8.73 -14.29
CA ALA A 2 -9.09 7.88 -14.03
C ALA A 2 -9.22 7.26 -12.83
N ASN A 3 -9.08 6.13 -12.75
CA ASN A 3 -9.16 5.42 -11.54
C ASN A 3 -7.78 4.90 -11.25
N ASP A 4 -6.87 5.83 -11.11
CA ASP A 4 -5.47 5.45 -10.92
C ASP A 4 -5.26 4.67 -9.65
N ILE A 5 -5.99 5.01 -8.58
CA ILE A 5 -5.87 4.27 -7.33
C ILE A 5 -6.35 2.84 -7.50
N GLY A 6 -7.51 2.64 -8.10
CA GLY A 6 -8.04 1.30 -8.30
C GLY A 6 -7.14 0.46 -9.18
N ARG A 7 -6.60 1.08 -10.23
CA ARG A 7 -5.70 0.39 -11.13
C ARG A 7 -4.40 0.01 -10.43
N ALA A 8 -3.87 0.91 -9.63
CA ALA A 8 -2.65 0.62 -8.90
C ALA A 8 -2.87 -0.48 -7.87
N MET A 9 -4.00 -0.46 -7.19
CA MET A 9 -4.30 -1.51 -6.23
C MET A 9 -4.36 -2.88 -6.90
N ALA A 10 -4.95 -2.93 -8.10
CA ALA A 10 -5.00 -4.19 -8.84
C ALA A 10 -3.60 -4.64 -9.25
N ARG A 11 -2.73 -3.70 -9.59
CA ARG A 11 -1.38 -4.04 -10.03
C ARG A 11 -0.46 -4.48 -8.90
N LEU A 12 -0.85 -4.27 -7.66
CA LEU A 12 -0.05 -4.78 -6.54
C LEU A 12 0.04 -6.31 -6.57
N LYS A 13 -0.85 -6.95 -7.28
CA LYS A 13 -0.84 -8.41 -7.40
C LYS A 13 -0.21 -8.88 -8.69
N HIS A 14 0.32 -7.96 -9.48
CA HIS A 14 0.92 -8.32 -10.76
C HIS A 14 2.19 -9.13 -10.51
N ARG A 15 2.49 -10.08 -11.39
CA ARG A 15 3.67 -10.89 -11.18
C ARG A 15 4.95 -10.17 -11.51
N ASP A 16 4.90 -9.13 -12.34
CA ASP A 16 6.09 -8.38 -12.68
C ASP A 16 6.43 -7.43 -11.55
N ILE A 17 7.63 -7.58 -10.99
CA ILE A 17 8.02 -6.80 -9.84
C ILE A 17 8.10 -5.31 -10.15
N ARG A 18 8.48 -4.94 -11.35
CA ARG A 18 8.54 -3.51 -11.71
C ARG A 18 7.16 -2.90 -11.70
N THR A 19 6.16 -3.64 -12.19
CA THR A 19 4.79 -3.19 -12.22
C THR A 19 4.29 -3.02 -10.79
N ARG A 20 4.60 -3.97 -9.90
CA ARG A 20 4.18 -3.86 -8.51
C ARG A 20 4.83 -2.68 -7.81
N ARG A 21 6.12 -2.43 -8.06
CA ARG A 21 6.80 -1.29 -7.45
C ARG A 21 6.23 0.02 -7.92
N ARG A 22 5.90 0.10 -9.21
CA ARG A 22 5.30 1.32 -9.75
C ARG A 22 3.93 1.56 -9.12
N ALA A 23 3.17 0.49 -8.92
CA ALA A 23 1.86 0.61 -8.29
C ALA A 23 1.99 1.16 -6.87
N VAL A 24 2.98 0.68 -6.12
CA VAL A 24 3.21 1.17 -4.76
C VAL A 24 3.52 2.66 -4.78
N ARG A 25 4.38 3.10 -5.70
CA ARG A 25 4.73 4.52 -5.78
C ARG A 25 3.50 5.37 -6.12
N THR A 26 2.67 4.88 -7.03
CA THR A 26 1.45 5.59 -7.39
C THR A 26 0.54 5.76 -6.19
N LEU A 27 0.39 4.70 -5.39
CA LEU A 27 -0.47 4.77 -4.21
C LEU A 27 0.07 5.76 -3.19
N PHE A 28 1.39 5.82 -3.02
CA PHE A 28 1.95 6.79 -2.09
C PHE A 28 1.78 8.22 -2.60
N GLU A 29 1.84 8.42 -3.91
CA GLU A 29 1.64 9.75 -4.48
C GLU A 29 0.24 10.28 -4.25
N HIS A 30 -0.75 9.41 -4.26
CA HIS A 30 -2.12 9.84 -4.04
C HIS A 30 -2.39 10.16 -2.58
N ASP A 31 -1.59 9.61 -1.68
CA ASP A 31 -1.69 9.92 -0.25
C ASP A 31 -3.11 9.74 0.28
N ASP A 32 -3.74 8.64 -0.07
CA ASP A 32 -5.10 8.35 0.33
C ASP A 32 -5.11 7.25 1.40
N PRO A 33 -5.50 7.54 2.63
CA PRO A 33 -5.50 6.53 3.69
C PRO A 33 -6.34 5.29 3.37
N GLU A 34 -7.29 5.42 2.46
CA GLU A 34 -8.12 4.28 2.09
C GLU A 34 -7.33 3.16 1.46
N VAL A 35 -6.17 3.46 0.89
CA VAL A 35 -5.37 2.43 0.24
C VAL A 35 -4.57 1.61 1.24
N LEU A 36 -4.59 1.96 2.51
CA LEU A 36 -3.81 1.24 3.51
C LEU A 36 -4.13 -0.25 3.50
N LYS A 37 -5.40 -0.59 3.31
CA LYS A 37 -5.82 -1.98 3.31
C LYS A 37 -5.13 -2.80 2.22
N ALA A 38 -4.74 -2.15 1.14
CA ALA A 38 -4.08 -2.85 0.04
C ALA A 38 -2.64 -3.22 0.40
N PHE A 39 -2.07 -2.58 1.41
CA PHE A 39 -0.70 -2.86 1.82
C PHE A 39 -0.61 -4.01 2.83
N LYS A 40 -1.73 -4.45 3.37
CA LYS A 40 -1.67 -5.50 4.37
C LYS A 40 -1.00 -6.78 3.86
N PRO A 41 -1.35 -7.28 2.66
CA PRO A 41 -0.67 -8.49 2.16
C PRO A 41 0.82 -8.28 1.94
N LEU A 42 1.25 -7.05 1.72
CA LEU A 42 2.66 -6.80 1.45
C LEU A 42 3.53 -6.93 2.70
N LEU A 43 2.90 -6.95 3.88
CA LEU A 43 3.67 -7.18 5.11
C LEU A 43 4.28 -8.57 5.13
N ASP A 44 3.69 -9.51 4.38
CA ASP A 44 4.20 -10.86 4.31
C ASP A 44 4.95 -11.15 3.02
N ASP A 45 5.27 -10.11 2.26
CA ASP A 45 5.95 -10.31 0.98
C ASP A 45 7.38 -10.80 1.19
N ARG A 46 7.86 -11.62 0.28
CA ARG A 46 9.20 -12.12 0.38
C ARG A 46 10.24 -11.06 0.09
N ASP A 47 9.84 -10.01 -0.66
CA ASP A 47 10.75 -8.94 -1.02
C ASP A 47 10.68 -7.89 0.06
N SER A 48 11.80 -7.66 0.75
CA SER A 48 11.83 -6.71 1.85
C SER A 48 11.50 -5.29 1.43
N TRP A 49 11.68 -4.97 0.17
CA TRP A 49 11.32 -3.64 -0.31
C TRP A 49 9.81 -3.41 -0.11
N PHE A 50 9.00 -4.42 -0.45
CA PHE A 50 7.54 -4.29 -0.28
C PHE A 50 7.16 -4.29 1.19
N VAL A 51 7.81 -5.10 2.00
CA VAL A 51 7.54 -5.09 3.44
C VAL A 51 7.84 -3.72 4.02
N SER A 52 8.96 -3.13 3.63
CA SER A 52 9.35 -1.82 4.11
C SER A 52 8.33 -0.76 3.70
N LYS A 53 7.84 -0.83 2.47
CA LYS A 53 6.84 0.12 2.00
C LYS A 53 5.51 -0.05 2.72
N ALA A 54 5.14 -1.29 3.02
CA ALA A 54 3.93 -1.53 3.77
C ALA A 54 4.03 -0.94 5.18
N LEU A 55 5.19 -1.09 5.81
CA LEU A 55 5.39 -0.49 7.13
C LEU A 55 5.33 1.02 7.07
N ASP A 56 5.88 1.61 6.01
CA ASP A 56 5.80 3.05 5.82
C ASP A 56 4.34 3.49 5.66
N ALA A 57 3.56 2.73 4.92
CA ALA A 57 2.15 3.05 4.73
C ALA A 57 1.40 3.02 6.06
N TYR A 58 1.68 2.03 6.89
CA TYR A 58 1.04 1.95 8.18
C TYR A 58 1.45 3.11 9.08
N ARG A 59 2.70 3.58 8.98
CA ARG A 59 3.10 4.73 9.76
C ARG A 59 2.41 5.98 9.28
N MET A 60 2.26 6.14 7.96
CA MET A 60 1.67 7.36 7.42
C MET A 60 0.18 7.41 7.63
N TRP A 61 -0.51 6.30 7.38
CA TRP A 61 -1.96 6.32 7.34
C TRP A 61 -2.64 5.55 8.46
N GLY A 62 -1.88 4.76 9.20
CA GLY A 62 -2.47 3.91 10.23
C GLY A 62 -3.13 4.69 11.33
N VAL A 63 -2.53 5.81 11.70
CA VAL A 63 -3.08 6.63 12.76
C VAL A 63 -4.44 7.18 12.35
N ILE A 64 -4.56 7.55 11.09
CA ILE A 64 -5.81 8.13 10.60
C ILE A 64 -6.84 7.05 10.36
N ALA A 65 -6.44 5.99 9.67
CA ALA A 65 -7.39 5.00 9.21
C ALA A 65 -7.78 3.97 10.26
N GLY A 66 -6.94 3.76 11.24
CA GLY A 66 -7.20 2.71 12.19
C GLY A 66 -6.81 3.07 13.58
N SER A 67 -7.26 4.17 14.05
CA SER A 67 -6.86 4.60 15.37
C SER A 67 -7.28 3.60 16.41
N GLU A 68 -8.36 2.90 16.22
CA GLU A 68 -8.72 1.95 17.18
C GLU A 68 -7.81 0.79 17.19
N ALA A 69 -7.25 0.44 16.07
CA ALA A 69 -6.35 -0.67 15.98
C ALA A 69 -5.08 -0.42 16.74
N ILE A 70 -4.77 0.84 16.97
CA ILE A 70 -3.56 1.14 17.63
C ILE A 70 -3.71 1.10 19.11
N SER A 71 -4.91 1.12 19.55
CA SER A 71 -5.12 1.15 20.96
C SER A 71 -4.83 -0.18 21.62
N ILE A 72 -4.28 -1.10 20.93
CA ILE A 72 -4.01 -2.33 21.51
C ILE A 72 -3.19 -2.33 22.64
#